data_a1170a1541b78ebf3a9bb537c32c77a4
#
_entry.id   a1170a1541b78ebf3a9bb537c32c77a4
#
_cell.length_a   1.000
_cell.length_b   1.000
_cell.length_c   1.000
_cell.angle_alpha   90.00
_cell.angle_beta   90.00
_cell.angle_gamma   90.00
#
_symmetry.space_group_name_H-M   'P 1'
#
loop_
_entity.id
_entity.type
_entity.pdbx_description
1 polymer ?
#
loop_
_entity_poly.entity_id
_entity_poly.type
_entity_poly.pdbx_seq_one_letter_code
_entity_poly.pdbx_strand_id
1 'polypeptide(L)'
;PDGNKPVLSQKKQNNSNNLLNIKLDYKKSFGNHNVDAFVAYEQSKTRMDFIIAERGGFGGNAIPEIFAGTAITAQTDGRSFASGRQNAFGRINYDFKGTYLATLSLRRDGSQNFPTDNRFGLFPAISAGWVISNESFIDNTGSINFLKLRASWGKMGNDNILPFQYLSAYEFTDYNDFAYGVQVGYDFGNGEEPGFFESTVANPNVTWETATTQNIAIEGLLFNNISFELDYFTSEREGILIKRAASFPEFTGIMLPDENLGIVQNKGFEVQLGYKNNITNNMSFSINGNISKAENKVVYLDEPASIQDYQKYEGRSIDSFYGYQSNGLYRTEAQITDDGYMLTENVAGYKVVWDQWFNQGSIRLVDNDGSGNINGDDRSRSDKSLIPTTFYGINLGISYKNLELSTLIQGQAGGYYMDSSYAVNTEIFDDAWSPTNTDGAYPIPTPTYNVGGFTYQSDYYLTKSDYTRIKNVSLNYKLDGNILKALNVDNANVFVRGNNIAILKSPNSNIDPEGNSGAFLIKSWQFGINLNF
;
A
#
# COMPACT_ATOMS: atom_id res chain seq x y z
N PRO A 1 -37.56 -20.84 13.27
CA PRO A 1 -36.90 -20.86 11.98
C PRO A 1 -37.38 -19.67 11.17
N ASP A 2 -36.93 -18.47 11.54
CA ASP A 2 -37.16 -17.27 10.74
C ASP A 2 -36.12 -17.28 9.60
N GLY A 3 -36.58 -17.92 8.49
CA GLY A 3 -35.84 -17.90 7.27
C GLY A 3 -35.63 -16.43 6.84
N ASN A 4 -34.42 -16.04 6.53
CA ASN A 4 -34.05 -14.73 6.00
C ASN A 4 -34.99 -14.35 4.86
N LYS A 5 -36.02 -13.57 5.17
CA LYS A 5 -36.92 -13.02 4.14
C LYS A 5 -36.09 -12.05 3.30
N PRO A 6 -36.23 -12.08 1.97
CA PRO A 6 -35.52 -11.16 1.10
C PRO A 6 -35.72 -9.69 1.52
N VAL A 7 -34.64 -8.93 1.44
CA VAL A 7 -34.62 -7.48 1.68
C VAL A 7 -34.22 -6.81 0.37
N LEU A 8 -34.89 -5.73 -0.01
CA LEU A 8 -34.52 -4.88 -1.14
C LEU A 8 -34.12 -3.52 -0.62
N SER A 9 -32.88 -3.12 -0.95
CA SER A 9 -32.36 -1.79 -0.68
C SER A 9 -32.12 -1.05 -1.99
N GLN A 10 -32.61 0.17 -2.11
CA GLN A 10 -32.37 1.06 -3.25
C GLN A 10 -31.72 2.33 -2.77
N LYS A 11 -30.54 2.62 -3.34
CA LYS A 11 -29.78 3.85 -3.08
C LYS A 11 -29.81 4.76 -4.30
N LYS A 12 -30.22 6.01 -4.11
CA LYS A 12 -30.08 7.08 -5.09
C LYS A 12 -29.01 8.05 -4.60
N GLN A 13 -27.97 8.26 -5.40
CA GLN A 13 -26.86 9.13 -5.06
C GLN A 13 -26.64 10.17 -6.16
N ASN A 14 -26.46 11.43 -5.76
CA ASN A 14 -26.06 12.51 -6.64
C ASN A 14 -24.67 13.00 -6.23
N ASN A 15 -23.75 13.05 -7.19
CA ASN A 15 -22.43 13.63 -7.00
C ASN A 15 -22.30 14.86 -7.89
N SER A 16 -21.88 15.98 -7.31
CA SER A 16 -21.57 17.22 -8.00
C SER A 16 -20.16 17.65 -7.66
N ASN A 17 -19.35 17.88 -8.67
CA ASN A 17 -18.00 18.43 -8.53
C ASN A 17 -17.86 19.64 -9.43
N ASN A 18 -17.63 20.80 -8.81
CA ASN A 18 -17.38 22.07 -9.50
C ASN A 18 -15.92 22.45 -9.32
N LEU A 19 -15.20 22.62 -10.42
CA LEU A 19 -13.80 23.02 -10.45
C LEU A 19 -13.68 24.32 -11.24
N LEU A 20 -13.06 25.34 -10.62
CA LEU A 20 -12.58 26.53 -11.28
C LEU A 20 -11.06 26.50 -11.26
N ASN A 21 -10.44 26.60 -12.44
CA ASN A 21 -9.00 26.71 -12.58
C ASN A 21 -8.66 27.87 -13.52
N ILE A 22 -7.82 28.77 -13.03
CA ILE A 22 -7.33 29.93 -13.79
C ILE A 22 -5.81 29.85 -13.78
N LYS A 23 -5.20 29.86 -14.97
CA LYS A 23 -3.75 29.74 -15.12
C LYS A 23 -3.25 30.83 -16.05
N LEU A 24 -2.13 31.44 -15.69
CA LEU A 24 -1.39 32.41 -16.51
C LEU A 24 0.03 31.83 -16.73
N ASP A 25 0.37 31.66 -18.00
CA ASP A 25 1.68 31.16 -18.44
C ASP A 25 2.53 32.28 -19.03
N TYR A 26 3.82 32.23 -18.73
CA TYR A 26 4.83 33.10 -19.31
C TYR A 26 6.00 32.30 -19.79
N LYS A 27 6.36 32.41 -21.08
CA LYS A 27 7.51 31.72 -21.67
C LYS A 27 8.30 32.69 -22.52
N LYS A 28 9.60 32.78 -22.25
CA LYS A 28 10.49 33.69 -23.00
C LYS A 28 11.94 33.22 -22.99
N SER A 29 12.60 33.39 -24.14
CA SER A 29 14.04 33.20 -24.30
C SER A 29 14.74 34.54 -24.47
N PHE A 30 15.86 34.74 -23.79
CA PHE A 30 16.71 35.92 -23.83
C PHE A 30 18.15 35.53 -24.14
N GLY A 31 18.48 35.36 -25.41
CA GLY A 31 19.78 34.76 -25.78
C GLY A 31 19.93 33.34 -25.24
N ASN A 32 20.87 33.15 -24.32
CA ASN A 32 21.16 31.86 -23.72
C ASN A 32 20.27 31.52 -22.48
N HIS A 33 19.36 32.39 -22.11
CA HIS A 33 18.50 32.24 -20.94
C HIS A 33 17.08 31.91 -21.38
N ASN A 34 16.52 30.83 -20.86
CA ASN A 34 15.14 30.41 -21.08
C ASN A 34 14.39 30.46 -19.75
N VAL A 35 13.26 31.12 -19.73
CA VAL A 35 12.35 31.19 -18.58
C VAL A 35 10.99 30.66 -19.02
N ASP A 36 10.47 29.72 -18.26
CA ASP A 36 9.12 29.18 -18.37
C ASP A 36 8.48 29.24 -16.99
N ALA A 37 7.46 30.07 -16.82
CA ALA A 37 6.83 30.31 -15.54
C ALA A 37 5.31 30.28 -15.67
N PHE A 38 4.64 29.86 -14.61
CA PHE A 38 3.20 30.01 -14.49
C PHE A 38 2.78 30.33 -13.06
N VAL A 39 1.60 30.98 -12.95
CA VAL A 39 0.85 31.06 -11.71
C VAL A 39 -0.57 30.57 -11.95
N ALA A 40 -1.14 29.92 -10.97
CA ALA A 40 -2.49 29.36 -11.08
C ALA A 40 -3.26 29.51 -9.76
N TYR A 41 -4.56 29.65 -9.92
CA TYR A 41 -5.52 29.58 -8.84
C TYR A 41 -6.54 28.49 -9.16
N GLU A 42 -6.83 27.65 -8.17
CA GLU A 42 -7.79 26.58 -8.29
C GLU A 42 -8.73 26.56 -7.09
N GLN A 43 -10.00 26.37 -7.35
CA GLN A 43 -11.01 26.14 -6.32
C GLN A 43 -11.90 24.99 -6.72
N SER A 44 -12.08 24.03 -5.80
CA SER A 44 -12.99 22.92 -6.00
C SER A 44 -14.04 22.86 -4.90
N LYS A 45 -15.25 22.44 -5.28
CA LYS A 45 -16.33 22.12 -4.36
C LYS A 45 -17.00 20.84 -4.80
N THR A 46 -16.96 19.84 -3.95
CA THR A 46 -17.64 18.57 -4.16
C THR A 46 -18.83 18.45 -3.22
N ARG A 47 -19.93 17.97 -3.72
CA ARG A 47 -21.12 17.64 -2.92
C ARG A 47 -21.62 16.29 -3.32
N MET A 48 -21.93 15.48 -2.33
CA MET A 48 -22.58 14.18 -2.49
C MET A 48 -23.82 14.14 -1.60
N ASP A 49 -24.96 13.82 -2.18
CA ASP A 49 -26.20 13.58 -1.46
C ASP A 49 -26.67 12.18 -1.79
N PHE A 50 -27.11 11.43 -0.79
CA PHE A 50 -27.74 10.14 -1.05
C PHE A 50 -28.98 9.94 -0.18
N ILE A 51 -29.89 9.14 -0.70
CA ILE A 51 -31.02 8.58 0.01
C ILE A 51 -31.06 7.08 -0.22
N ILE A 52 -31.36 6.34 0.84
CA ILE A 52 -31.58 4.88 0.81
C ILE A 52 -33.03 4.64 1.25
N ALA A 53 -33.70 3.78 0.51
CA ALA A 53 -35.00 3.23 0.89
C ALA A 53 -34.87 1.70 0.91
N GLU A 54 -35.37 1.10 2.00
CA GLU A 54 -35.27 -0.34 2.21
C GLU A 54 -36.59 -0.92 2.68
N ARG A 55 -36.94 -2.10 2.19
CA ARG A 55 -38.02 -2.94 2.72
C ARG A 55 -37.64 -4.41 2.71
N GLY A 56 -38.11 -5.13 3.71
CA GLY A 56 -38.05 -6.58 3.82
C GLY A 56 -39.40 -7.26 3.63
N GLY A 57 -39.45 -8.57 3.85
CA GLY A 57 -40.70 -9.33 3.87
C GLY A 57 -41.32 -9.53 2.50
N PHE A 58 -40.50 -9.63 1.44
CA PHE A 58 -40.99 -9.94 0.09
C PHE A 58 -41.50 -11.38 0.02
N GLY A 59 -42.60 -11.59 -0.74
CA GLY A 59 -43.15 -12.92 -1.00
C GLY A 59 -42.33 -13.76 -1.99
N GLY A 60 -41.28 -13.17 -2.61
CA GLY A 60 -40.37 -13.78 -3.59
C GLY A 60 -39.68 -12.72 -4.43
N ASN A 61 -38.86 -13.14 -5.38
CA ASN A 61 -38.05 -12.24 -6.23
C ASN A 61 -38.76 -11.82 -7.53
N ALA A 62 -40.06 -12.12 -7.69
CA ALA A 62 -40.78 -11.85 -8.94
C ALA A 62 -41.01 -10.36 -9.21
N ILE A 63 -41.10 -9.54 -8.16
CA ILE A 63 -41.33 -8.09 -8.25
C ILE A 63 -40.23 -7.40 -7.43
N PRO A 64 -39.09 -7.03 -8.06
CA PRO A 64 -37.97 -6.37 -7.39
C PRO A 64 -38.21 -4.85 -7.25
N GLU A 65 -39.33 -4.46 -6.63
CA GLU A 65 -39.72 -3.07 -6.43
C GLU A 65 -39.98 -2.82 -4.93
N ILE A 66 -39.55 -1.68 -4.42
CA ILE A 66 -39.66 -1.34 -2.98
C ILE A 66 -41.10 -1.48 -2.45
N PHE A 67 -42.10 -1.10 -3.26
CA PHE A 67 -43.50 -1.15 -2.82
C PHE A 67 -43.99 -2.58 -2.54
N ALA A 68 -43.39 -3.60 -3.14
CA ALA A 68 -43.80 -5.00 -3.00
C ALA A 68 -43.36 -5.63 -1.66
N GLY A 69 -42.48 -4.98 -0.92
CA GLY A 69 -42.09 -5.38 0.43
C GLY A 69 -43.13 -4.96 1.47
N THR A 70 -43.09 -5.59 2.64
CA THR A 70 -44.02 -5.32 3.76
C THR A 70 -43.82 -3.89 4.28
N ALA A 71 -44.89 -3.10 4.36
CA ALA A 71 -44.81 -1.68 4.71
C ALA A 71 -44.22 -1.42 6.12
N ILE A 72 -44.45 -2.30 7.08
CA ILE A 72 -43.95 -2.17 8.46
C ILE A 72 -42.43 -2.31 8.55
N THR A 73 -41.79 -2.87 7.53
CA THR A 73 -40.30 -3.01 7.47
C THR A 73 -39.64 -1.86 6.73
N ALA A 74 -40.40 -0.82 6.37
CA ALA A 74 -39.86 0.30 5.62
C ALA A 74 -38.84 1.08 6.46
N GLN A 75 -37.64 1.21 5.93
CA GLN A 75 -36.56 2.02 6.50
C GLN A 75 -36.05 3.02 5.45
N THR A 76 -35.67 4.20 5.91
CA THR A 76 -35.09 5.24 5.06
C THR A 76 -33.93 5.89 5.78
N ASP A 77 -32.85 6.14 5.06
CA ASP A 77 -31.71 6.92 5.54
C ASP A 77 -31.21 7.84 4.41
N GLY A 78 -30.53 8.92 4.76
CA GLY A 78 -29.94 9.82 3.78
C GLY A 78 -29.00 10.82 4.42
N ARG A 79 -27.94 11.14 3.68
CA ARG A 79 -26.89 12.06 4.15
C ARG A 79 -26.39 12.94 3.02
N SER A 80 -25.88 14.11 3.41
CA SER A 80 -25.17 15.02 2.51
C SER A 80 -23.74 15.23 3.00
N PHE A 81 -22.81 15.16 2.08
CA PHE A 81 -21.40 15.48 2.34
C PHE A 81 -20.98 16.61 1.42
N ALA A 82 -20.20 17.54 1.93
CA ALA A 82 -19.59 18.60 1.12
C ALA A 82 -18.11 18.71 1.48
N SER A 83 -17.28 18.94 0.46
CA SER A 83 -15.88 19.24 0.63
C SER A 83 -15.45 20.39 -0.26
N GLY A 84 -14.47 21.18 0.19
CA GLY A 84 -13.94 22.32 -0.56
C GLY A 84 -12.44 22.47 -0.37
N ARG A 85 -11.75 22.81 -1.46
CA ARG A 85 -10.34 23.15 -1.49
C ARG A 85 -10.12 24.45 -2.24
N GLN A 86 -9.08 25.17 -1.84
CA GLN A 86 -8.68 26.44 -2.47
C GLN A 86 -7.16 26.48 -2.54
N ASN A 87 -6.62 26.52 -3.75
CA ASN A 87 -5.20 26.38 -4.00
C ASN A 87 -4.69 27.55 -4.83
N ALA A 88 -3.52 28.08 -4.47
CA ALA A 88 -2.78 29.03 -5.29
C ALA A 88 -1.35 28.51 -5.45
N PHE A 89 -0.88 28.38 -6.69
CA PHE A 89 0.42 27.78 -6.93
C PHE A 89 1.10 28.35 -8.17
N GLY A 90 2.42 28.26 -8.18
CA GLY A 90 3.22 28.70 -9.31
C GLY A 90 4.54 27.95 -9.40
N ARG A 91 5.15 28.03 -10.57
CA ARG A 91 6.44 27.44 -10.87
C ARG A 91 7.23 28.34 -11.79
N ILE A 92 8.53 28.39 -11.59
CA ILE A 92 9.50 29.02 -12.46
C ILE A 92 10.54 27.99 -12.82
N ASN A 93 10.68 27.69 -14.10
CA ASN A 93 11.77 26.92 -14.67
C ASN A 93 12.74 27.87 -15.34
N TYR A 94 14.01 27.74 -15.02
CA TYR A 94 15.09 28.52 -15.60
C TYR A 94 16.12 27.58 -16.21
N ASP A 95 16.52 27.88 -17.41
CA ASP A 95 17.55 27.19 -18.17
C ASP A 95 18.56 28.19 -18.69
N PHE A 96 19.83 27.93 -18.44
CA PHE A 96 20.94 28.67 -19.00
C PHE A 96 21.77 27.77 -19.91
N LYS A 97 21.74 28.03 -21.23
CA LYS A 97 22.44 27.30 -22.29
C LYS A 97 22.11 25.81 -22.37
N GLY A 98 20.99 25.34 -21.82
CA GLY A 98 20.73 23.91 -21.69
C GLY A 98 21.68 23.18 -20.75
N THR A 99 22.54 23.92 -20.02
CA THR A 99 23.59 23.37 -19.14
C THR A 99 23.20 23.46 -17.67
N TYR A 100 22.74 24.62 -17.22
CA TYR A 100 22.33 24.84 -15.83
C TYR A 100 20.81 25.02 -15.78
N LEU A 101 20.17 24.13 -15.05
CA LEU A 101 18.72 24.05 -14.92
C LEU A 101 18.32 24.31 -13.47
N ALA A 102 17.30 25.13 -13.27
CA ALA A 102 16.72 25.37 -11.95
C ALA A 102 15.21 25.43 -12.02
N THR A 103 14.55 24.86 -11.03
CA THR A 103 13.09 24.96 -10.87
C THR A 103 12.78 25.42 -9.45
N LEU A 104 11.92 26.43 -9.34
CA LEU A 104 11.31 26.86 -8.08
C LEU A 104 9.80 26.65 -8.19
N SER A 105 9.21 25.99 -7.23
CA SER A 105 7.76 25.75 -7.14
C SER A 105 7.25 26.16 -5.77
N LEU A 106 6.11 26.83 -5.72
CA LEU A 106 5.46 27.20 -4.48
C LEU A 106 3.97 26.92 -4.58
N ARG A 107 3.42 26.22 -3.57
CA ARG A 107 1.99 25.96 -3.45
C ARG A 107 1.49 26.42 -2.09
N ARG A 108 0.34 27.09 -2.09
CA ARG A 108 -0.45 27.37 -0.92
C ARG A 108 -1.80 26.69 -1.11
N ASP A 109 -1.99 25.59 -0.40
CA ASP A 109 -3.18 24.76 -0.50
C ASP A 109 -4.06 24.92 0.74
N GLY A 110 -5.36 25.07 0.57
CA GLY A 110 -6.35 25.21 1.62
C GLY A 110 -7.36 24.09 1.59
N SER A 111 -7.65 23.50 2.76
CA SER A 111 -8.60 22.42 2.96
C SER A 111 -9.59 22.76 4.07
N GLN A 112 -10.87 22.47 3.85
CA GLN A 112 -11.89 22.62 4.89
C GLN A 112 -11.73 21.62 6.05
N ASN A 113 -10.93 20.57 5.89
CA ASN A 113 -10.70 19.55 6.92
C ASN A 113 -9.99 20.12 8.15
N PHE A 114 -9.42 21.32 8.04
CA PHE A 114 -8.68 22.00 9.11
C PHE A 114 -9.40 23.25 9.62
N PRO A 115 -9.19 23.64 10.90
CA PRO A 115 -9.69 24.87 11.47
C PRO A 115 -9.13 26.08 10.72
N THR A 116 -9.72 27.26 10.92
CA THR A 116 -9.39 28.48 10.17
C THR A 116 -7.90 28.81 10.20
N ASP A 117 -7.26 28.64 11.35
CA ASP A 117 -5.85 29.03 11.55
C ASP A 117 -4.87 28.05 10.89
N ASN A 118 -5.25 26.78 10.76
CA ASN A 118 -4.44 25.72 10.15
C ASN A 118 -4.89 25.32 8.74
N ARG A 119 -5.89 26.04 8.20
CA ARG A 119 -6.54 25.71 6.92
C ARG A 119 -5.61 25.70 5.73
N PHE A 120 -4.61 26.58 5.74
CA PHE A 120 -3.70 26.75 4.61
C PHE A 120 -2.30 26.24 4.92
N GLY A 121 -1.83 25.29 4.11
CA GLY A 121 -0.44 24.82 4.10
C GLY A 121 0.38 25.50 3.02
N LEU A 122 1.68 25.69 3.27
CA LEU A 122 2.64 26.23 2.30
C LEU A 122 3.69 25.15 1.97
N PHE A 123 3.81 24.84 0.67
CA PHE A 123 4.60 23.71 0.17
C PHE A 123 5.59 24.18 -0.89
N PRO A 124 6.81 24.59 -0.49
CA PRO A 124 7.88 24.95 -1.40
C PRO A 124 8.60 23.72 -1.95
N ALA A 125 9.11 23.85 -3.18
CA ALA A 125 10.04 22.87 -3.75
C ALA A 125 11.06 23.58 -4.65
N ILE A 126 12.29 23.07 -4.64
CA ILE A 126 13.39 23.55 -5.48
C ILE A 126 14.12 22.35 -6.09
N SER A 127 14.54 22.49 -7.33
CA SER A 127 15.44 21.55 -7.96
C SER A 127 16.50 22.24 -8.79
N ALA A 128 17.69 21.63 -8.89
CA ALA A 128 18.78 22.05 -9.74
C ALA A 128 19.27 20.89 -10.58
N GLY A 129 19.68 21.17 -11.80
CA GLY A 129 20.28 20.22 -12.74
C GLY A 129 21.49 20.83 -13.43
N TRP A 130 22.53 20.02 -13.57
CA TRP A 130 23.73 20.36 -14.31
C TRP A 130 23.97 19.34 -15.40
N VAL A 131 23.82 19.76 -16.66
CA VAL A 131 24.11 18.94 -17.82
C VAL A 131 25.62 19.03 -18.10
N ILE A 132 26.38 18.16 -17.45
CA ILE A 132 27.85 18.16 -17.46
C ILE A 132 28.37 17.92 -18.88
N SER A 133 27.66 17.12 -19.67
CA SER A 133 28.02 16.87 -21.07
C SER A 133 27.97 18.11 -21.99
N ASN A 134 27.31 19.19 -21.55
CA ASN A 134 27.31 20.46 -22.33
C ASN A 134 28.49 21.37 -21.99
N GLU A 135 29.34 20.99 -21.05
CA GLU A 135 30.52 21.75 -20.68
C GLU A 135 31.67 21.54 -21.68
N SER A 136 32.46 22.59 -21.90
CA SER A 136 33.55 22.58 -22.87
C SER A 136 34.71 21.64 -22.53
N PHE A 137 34.79 21.16 -21.29
CA PHE A 137 35.80 20.20 -20.87
C PHE A 137 35.39 18.73 -21.11
N ILE A 138 34.14 18.49 -21.56
CA ILE A 138 33.66 17.17 -21.98
C ILE A 138 33.66 17.08 -23.50
N ASP A 139 34.35 16.07 -24.01
CA ASP A 139 34.33 15.74 -25.45
C ASP A 139 33.08 14.89 -25.74
N ASN A 140 32.06 15.54 -26.32
CA ASN A 140 30.79 14.89 -26.70
C ASN A 140 30.92 13.92 -27.88
N THR A 141 32.07 13.90 -28.58
CA THR A 141 32.34 12.93 -29.65
C THR A 141 32.94 11.63 -29.11
N GLY A 142 33.29 11.61 -27.82
CA GLY A 142 33.91 10.49 -27.14
C GLY A 142 32.92 9.51 -26.50
N SER A 143 33.31 9.03 -25.34
CA SER A 143 32.57 7.98 -24.61
C SER A 143 31.30 8.49 -23.87
N ILE A 144 31.20 9.80 -23.61
CA ILE A 144 30.10 10.42 -22.87
C ILE A 144 29.24 11.23 -23.83
N ASN A 145 28.05 10.74 -24.15
CA ASN A 145 27.10 11.42 -25.05
C ASN A 145 26.13 12.33 -24.29
N PHE A 146 25.80 11.95 -23.08
CA PHE A 146 24.97 12.72 -22.17
C PHE A 146 25.37 12.39 -20.73
N LEU A 147 25.48 13.41 -19.89
CA LEU A 147 25.73 13.27 -18.45
C LEU A 147 25.08 14.44 -17.72
N LYS A 148 24.18 14.13 -16.77
CA LYS A 148 23.49 15.14 -15.97
C LYS A 148 23.45 14.73 -14.51
N LEU A 149 23.78 15.67 -13.65
CA LEU A 149 23.57 15.59 -12.21
C LEU A 149 22.31 16.40 -11.86
N ARG A 150 21.46 15.87 -10.97
CA ARG A 150 20.30 16.58 -10.47
C ARG A 150 20.14 16.42 -8.97
N ALA A 151 19.60 17.46 -8.33
CA ALA A 151 19.24 17.42 -6.94
C ALA A 151 17.89 18.15 -6.75
N SER A 152 17.08 17.67 -5.83
CA SER A 152 15.82 18.30 -5.48
C SER A 152 15.53 18.21 -3.99
N TRP A 153 14.83 19.21 -3.50
CA TRP A 153 14.23 19.26 -2.18
C TRP A 153 12.82 19.80 -2.31
N GLY A 154 11.87 19.21 -1.57
CA GLY A 154 10.50 19.69 -1.59
C GLY A 154 9.70 19.26 -0.38
N LYS A 155 8.78 20.13 0.02
CA LYS A 155 7.78 19.86 1.05
C LYS A 155 6.41 19.64 0.40
N MET A 156 5.71 18.60 0.80
CA MET A 156 4.37 18.23 0.33
C MET A 156 3.43 18.14 1.52
N GLY A 157 2.16 18.53 1.33
CA GLY A 157 1.10 18.41 2.33
C GLY A 157 0.13 17.29 1.99
N ASN A 158 -0.42 16.67 3.02
CA ASN A 158 -1.51 15.72 2.92
C ASN A 158 -2.66 16.17 3.84
N ASP A 159 -3.88 16.26 3.27
CA ASP A 159 -5.12 16.58 3.97
C ASP A 159 -6.11 15.41 3.98
N ASN A 160 -5.64 14.19 3.69
CA ASN A 160 -6.47 12.99 3.69
C ASN A 160 -6.74 12.50 5.12
N ILE A 161 -7.58 13.25 5.80
CA ILE A 161 -8.04 12.97 7.17
C ILE A 161 -9.57 12.95 7.20
N LEU A 162 -10.14 12.44 8.28
CA LEU A 162 -11.56 12.58 8.53
C LEU A 162 -11.91 14.08 8.63
N PRO A 163 -12.98 14.54 7.95
CA PRO A 163 -13.34 15.95 7.96
C PRO A 163 -13.83 16.41 9.33
N PHE A 164 -13.60 17.68 9.64
CA PHE A 164 -14.14 18.37 10.82
C PHE A 164 -13.70 17.83 12.18
N GLN A 165 -12.57 17.12 12.29
CA GLN A 165 -12.03 16.66 13.57
C GLN A 165 -11.75 17.79 14.59
N TYR A 166 -11.75 19.04 14.13
CA TYR A 166 -11.64 20.22 14.99
C TYR A 166 -12.97 20.63 15.65
N LEU A 167 -14.06 19.88 15.41
CA LEU A 167 -15.36 20.07 16.04
C LEU A 167 -15.70 18.83 16.87
N SER A 168 -16.34 19.04 18.03
CA SER A 168 -16.95 17.93 18.78
C SER A 168 -18.07 17.31 17.98
N ALA A 169 -18.10 15.98 17.95
CA ALA A 169 -19.19 15.22 17.33
C ALA A 169 -20.08 14.59 18.41
N TYR A 170 -21.37 14.58 18.14
CA TYR A 170 -22.38 13.96 18.98
C TYR A 170 -23.07 12.86 18.20
N GLU A 171 -23.30 11.74 18.84
CA GLU A 171 -24.04 10.61 18.30
C GLU A 171 -25.25 10.30 19.14
N PHE A 172 -26.34 9.85 18.47
CA PHE A 172 -27.49 9.30 19.16
C PHE A 172 -27.22 7.85 19.51
N THR A 173 -27.65 7.45 20.71
CA THR A 173 -27.62 6.03 21.09
C THR A 173 -28.63 5.28 20.25
N ASP A 174 -28.17 4.30 19.47
CA ASP A 174 -29.07 3.39 18.76
C ASP A 174 -29.54 2.31 19.73
N TYR A 175 -30.86 2.14 19.83
CA TYR A 175 -31.50 1.16 20.72
C TYR A 175 -31.07 -0.30 20.45
N ASN A 176 -30.47 -0.57 19.30
CA ASN A 176 -30.03 -1.89 18.87
C ASN A 176 -28.52 -2.10 18.90
N ASP A 177 -27.72 -1.12 19.26
CA ASP A 177 -26.26 -1.26 19.26
C ASP A 177 -25.74 -1.83 20.60
N PHE A 178 -25.85 -3.15 20.74
CA PHE A 178 -25.25 -3.89 21.87
C PHE A 178 -23.72 -3.89 21.90
N ALA A 179 -23.07 -3.33 20.89
CA ALA A 179 -21.62 -3.43 20.72
C ALA A 179 -20.81 -2.66 21.80
N TYR A 180 -21.40 -1.63 22.41
CA TYR A 180 -20.70 -0.81 23.42
C TYR A 180 -21.28 -0.89 24.85
N GLY A 181 -22.29 -1.70 25.09
CA GLY A 181 -22.79 -1.97 26.45
C GLY A 181 -23.40 -0.77 27.20
N VAL A 182 -23.63 0.35 26.52
CA VAL A 182 -24.18 1.57 27.11
C VAL A 182 -25.54 1.84 26.48
N GLN A 183 -26.59 1.31 27.10
CA GLN A 183 -27.95 1.81 26.89
C GLN A 183 -28.06 3.16 27.59
N VAL A 184 -27.98 4.26 26.86
CA VAL A 184 -28.34 5.58 27.39
C VAL A 184 -29.65 5.98 26.73
N GLY A 185 -30.72 5.35 27.14
CA GLY A 185 -32.07 5.80 26.92
C GLY A 185 -32.53 6.63 28.11
N TYR A 186 -33.32 7.67 27.86
CA TYR A 186 -34.02 8.42 28.90
C TYR A 186 -35.49 8.01 28.86
N ASP A 187 -36.04 7.58 30.02
CA ASP A 187 -37.49 7.34 30.14
C ASP A 187 -38.14 8.60 30.72
N PHE A 188 -38.86 9.31 29.87
CA PHE A 188 -39.67 10.48 30.26
C PHE A 188 -41.14 10.12 30.57
N GLY A 189 -41.42 8.82 30.79
CA GLY A 189 -42.75 8.34 31.12
C GLY A 189 -43.64 7.98 29.91
N ASN A 190 -43.13 8.13 28.70
CA ASN A 190 -43.80 7.75 27.44
C ASN A 190 -43.04 6.65 26.66
N GLY A 191 -42.05 6.01 27.29
CA GLY A 191 -41.11 5.07 26.69
C GLY A 191 -39.68 5.58 26.69
N GLU A 192 -38.74 4.71 26.33
CA GLU A 192 -37.33 5.07 26.24
C GLU A 192 -37.09 5.91 24.98
N GLU A 193 -36.54 7.10 25.15
CA GLU A 193 -36.08 7.97 24.08
C GLU A 193 -34.53 7.85 23.92
N PRO A 194 -34.01 7.85 22.68
CA PRO A 194 -32.59 7.74 22.46
C PRO A 194 -31.86 8.94 23.06
N GLY A 195 -30.83 8.66 23.85
CA GLY A 195 -29.90 9.67 24.36
C GLY A 195 -28.95 10.15 23.27
N PHE A 196 -28.19 11.18 23.58
CA PHE A 196 -27.05 11.57 22.77
C PHE A 196 -25.84 11.80 23.68
N PHE A 197 -24.66 11.53 23.16
CA PHE A 197 -23.40 11.71 23.86
C PHE A 197 -22.35 12.30 22.92
N GLU A 198 -21.33 12.92 23.50
CA GLU A 198 -20.17 13.39 22.74
C GLU A 198 -19.33 12.16 22.36
N SER A 199 -19.39 11.79 21.08
CA SER A 199 -18.69 10.60 20.55
C SER A 199 -17.22 10.89 20.27
N THR A 200 -16.89 12.15 19.96
CA THR A 200 -15.51 12.55 19.63
C THR A 200 -15.20 13.92 20.20
N VAL A 201 -14.14 14.00 21.00
CA VAL A 201 -13.60 15.26 21.50
C VAL A 201 -12.89 16.01 20.36
N ALA A 202 -13.11 17.32 20.27
CA ALA A 202 -12.50 18.16 19.25
C ALA A 202 -10.97 18.20 19.34
N ASN A 203 -10.29 18.16 18.20
CA ASN A 203 -8.89 18.56 18.08
C ASN A 203 -8.78 19.94 17.42
N PRO A 204 -8.77 21.06 18.16
CA PRO A 204 -8.69 22.40 17.56
C PRO A 204 -7.35 22.69 16.87
N ASN A 205 -6.34 21.86 17.09
CA ASN A 205 -4.98 22.03 16.57
C ASN A 205 -4.68 21.15 15.35
N VAL A 206 -5.65 20.36 14.89
CA VAL A 206 -5.45 19.49 13.74
C VAL A 206 -4.95 20.27 12.52
N THR A 207 -3.90 19.75 11.88
CA THR A 207 -3.22 20.41 10.77
C THR A 207 -2.73 19.42 9.71
N TRP A 208 -2.10 19.94 8.69
CA TRP A 208 -1.52 19.19 7.59
C TRP A 208 -0.44 18.21 8.07
N GLU A 209 -0.54 16.98 7.62
CA GLU A 209 0.59 16.07 7.58
C GLU A 209 1.53 16.54 6.47
N THR A 210 2.84 16.55 6.72
CA THR A 210 3.81 17.04 5.75
C THR A 210 4.92 16.04 5.48
N ALA A 211 5.30 15.90 4.21
CA ALA A 211 6.44 15.09 3.81
C ALA A 211 7.52 15.98 3.21
N THR A 212 8.73 15.93 3.77
CA THR A 212 9.92 16.59 3.24
C THR A 212 10.77 15.56 2.52
N THR A 213 10.92 15.72 1.20
CA THR A 213 11.66 14.78 0.35
C THR A 213 12.91 15.44 -0.23
N GLN A 214 14.00 14.70 -0.24
CA GLN A 214 15.27 15.05 -0.87
C GLN A 214 15.65 13.95 -1.86
N ASN A 215 16.16 14.32 -3.01
CA ASN A 215 16.63 13.41 -4.03
C ASN A 215 17.91 13.93 -4.67
N ILE A 216 18.86 13.04 -4.90
CA ILE A 216 20.07 13.30 -5.69
C ILE A 216 20.18 12.19 -6.72
N ALA A 217 20.42 12.56 -7.99
CA ALA A 217 20.49 11.61 -9.07
C ALA A 217 21.55 11.99 -10.09
N ILE A 218 22.09 10.96 -10.74
CA ILE A 218 22.96 11.07 -11.90
C ILE A 218 22.38 10.22 -13.04
N GLU A 219 22.27 10.80 -14.22
CA GLU A 219 21.76 10.12 -15.41
C GLU A 219 22.69 10.35 -16.59
N GLY A 220 22.81 9.38 -17.46
CA GLY A 220 23.70 9.51 -18.60
C GLY A 220 23.48 8.52 -19.73
N LEU A 221 24.13 8.83 -20.85
CA LEU A 221 24.25 7.98 -22.03
C LEU A 221 25.74 7.88 -22.40
N LEU A 222 26.25 6.66 -22.41
CA LEU A 222 27.63 6.36 -22.75
C LEU A 222 27.69 5.55 -24.05
N PHE A 223 28.69 5.85 -24.88
CA PHE A 223 28.96 5.15 -26.14
C PHE A 223 27.74 5.08 -27.09
N ASN A 224 26.78 5.99 -26.98
CA ASN A 224 25.47 6.00 -27.65
C ASN A 224 24.58 4.77 -27.40
N ASN A 225 24.99 3.87 -26.54
CA ASN A 225 24.38 2.56 -26.37
C ASN A 225 23.98 2.23 -24.93
N ILE A 226 24.66 2.80 -23.96
CA ILE A 226 24.46 2.51 -22.53
C ILE A 226 23.81 3.71 -21.86
N SER A 227 22.56 3.58 -21.45
CA SER A 227 21.88 4.54 -20.59
C SER A 227 21.93 4.09 -19.13
N PHE A 228 22.07 5.04 -18.22
CA PHE A 228 21.99 4.78 -16.80
C PHE A 228 21.30 5.93 -16.07
N GLU A 229 20.61 5.58 -14.99
CA GLU A 229 20.04 6.51 -14.02
C GLU A 229 20.22 5.92 -12.63
N LEU A 230 20.80 6.69 -11.72
CA LEU A 230 21.04 6.33 -10.33
C LEU A 230 20.43 7.42 -9.46
N ASP A 231 19.47 7.05 -8.63
CA ASP A 231 18.78 7.93 -7.70
C ASP A 231 19.01 7.49 -6.27
N TYR A 232 19.21 8.46 -5.39
CA TYR A 232 19.10 8.27 -3.95
C TYR A 232 18.10 9.27 -3.38
N PHE A 233 17.18 8.79 -2.58
CA PHE A 233 16.18 9.63 -1.96
C PHE A 233 16.03 9.37 -0.47
N THR A 234 15.59 10.40 0.24
CA THR A 234 15.09 10.32 1.60
C THR A 234 13.84 11.18 1.73
N SER A 235 12.87 10.68 2.49
CA SER A 235 11.61 11.37 2.75
C SER A 235 11.28 11.20 4.22
N GLU A 236 11.00 12.32 4.91
CA GLU A 236 10.52 12.32 6.28
C GLU A 236 9.10 12.89 6.31
N ARG A 237 8.18 12.11 6.86
CA ARG A 237 6.78 12.46 7.01
C ARG A 237 6.50 12.75 8.46
N GLU A 238 6.09 13.97 8.75
CA GLU A 238 5.82 14.51 10.07
C GLU A 238 4.36 14.89 10.22
N GLY A 239 3.90 14.96 11.46
CA GLY A 239 2.53 15.36 11.78
C GLY A 239 1.49 14.32 11.33
N ILE A 240 1.86 13.05 11.28
CA ILE A 240 0.91 11.96 11.04
C ILE A 240 -0.07 11.92 12.21
N LEU A 241 -1.36 11.90 11.90
CA LEU A 241 -2.41 11.79 12.91
C LEU A 241 -2.37 10.40 13.55
N ILE A 242 -2.17 10.38 14.85
CA ILE A 242 -2.13 9.17 15.67
C ILE A 242 -2.93 9.35 16.95
N LYS A 243 -3.44 8.24 17.50
CA LYS A 243 -4.07 8.23 18.83
C LYS A 243 -3.03 8.45 19.89
N ARG A 244 -3.34 9.27 20.89
CA ARG A 244 -2.52 9.42 22.09
C ARG A 244 -2.68 8.21 22.98
N ALA A 245 -1.69 7.33 22.98
CA ALA A 245 -1.68 6.12 23.79
C ALA A 245 -0.88 6.29 25.10
N ALA A 246 0.16 7.14 25.12
CA ALA A 246 1.06 7.30 26.24
C ALA A 246 0.48 8.13 27.41
N SER A 247 -0.45 9.04 27.12
CA SER A 247 -0.74 10.16 28.03
C SER A 247 -2.07 10.06 28.75
N PHE A 248 -2.92 9.06 28.42
CA PHE A 248 -4.27 9.04 29.00
C PHE A 248 -4.73 7.62 29.33
N PRO A 249 -5.09 7.36 30.60
CA PRO A 249 -5.60 6.08 31.00
C PRO A 249 -6.99 5.78 30.40
N GLU A 250 -7.19 4.60 29.84
CA GLU A 250 -8.44 4.16 29.20
C GLU A 250 -9.68 4.19 30.13
N PHE A 251 -9.48 4.12 31.44
CA PHE A 251 -10.57 4.12 32.41
C PHE A 251 -11.32 5.45 32.54
N THR A 252 -10.87 6.50 31.84
CA THR A 252 -11.56 7.81 31.85
C THR A 252 -12.85 7.82 31.04
N GLY A 253 -13.05 6.82 30.15
CA GLY A 253 -14.23 6.74 29.28
C GLY A 253 -14.29 7.80 28.18
N ILE A 254 -13.25 8.65 28.04
CA ILE A 254 -13.15 9.71 27.03
C ILE A 254 -12.26 9.20 25.89
N MET A 255 -12.78 9.21 24.66
CA MET A 255 -11.96 8.97 23.48
C MET A 255 -11.25 10.26 23.09
N LEU A 256 -9.93 10.28 23.23
CA LEU A 256 -9.13 11.42 22.80
C LEU A 256 -9.10 11.49 21.26
N PRO A 257 -9.06 12.72 20.71
CA PRO A 257 -8.89 12.88 19.28
C PRO A 257 -7.48 12.46 18.86
N ASP A 258 -7.35 12.12 17.56
CA ASP A 258 -6.04 11.92 16.95
C ASP A 258 -5.27 13.25 16.91
N GLU A 259 -3.95 13.20 17.16
CA GLU A 259 -3.07 14.37 17.13
C GLU A 259 -1.95 14.21 16.10
N ASN A 260 -1.46 15.35 15.57
CA ASN A 260 -0.39 15.40 14.55
C ASN A 260 1.00 15.18 15.21
N LEU A 261 1.29 13.98 15.65
CA LEU A 261 2.51 13.63 16.38
C LEU A 261 3.43 12.65 15.64
N GLY A 262 2.89 11.73 14.88
CA GLY A 262 3.64 10.63 14.27
C GLY A 262 4.70 11.09 13.27
N ILE A 263 5.87 10.42 13.27
CA ILE A 263 6.97 10.67 12.35
C ILE A 263 7.43 9.35 11.75
N VAL A 264 7.48 9.30 10.40
CA VAL A 264 7.99 8.15 9.64
C VAL A 264 9.01 8.62 8.62
N GLN A 265 10.14 7.96 8.57
CA GLN A 265 11.18 8.18 7.57
C GLN A 265 11.16 7.07 6.53
N ASN A 266 11.38 7.43 5.27
CA ASN A 266 11.60 6.51 4.16
C ASN A 266 12.86 6.91 3.40
N LYS A 267 13.72 5.95 3.06
CA LYS A 267 14.96 6.17 2.28
C LYS A 267 15.17 5.02 1.32
N GLY A 268 15.80 5.31 0.21
CA GLY A 268 16.05 4.29 -0.79
C GLY A 268 16.94 4.75 -1.91
N PHE A 269 17.21 3.80 -2.80
CA PHE A 269 17.88 4.07 -4.05
C PHE A 269 17.15 3.37 -5.20
N GLU A 270 17.30 3.95 -6.39
CA GLU A 270 16.78 3.41 -7.63
C GLU A 270 17.92 3.39 -8.67
N VAL A 271 18.01 2.30 -9.40
CA VAL A 271 19.00 2.12 -10.45
C VAL A 271 18.29 1.66 -11.71
N GLN A 272 18.52 2.35 -12.81
CA GLN A 272 18.09 1.93 -14.14
C GLN A 272 19.31 1.84 -15.05
N LEU A 273 19.45 0.73 -15.76
CA LEU A 273 20.50 0.48 -16.74
C LEU A 273 19.88 0.01 -18.03
N GLY A 274 20.27 0.64 -19.13
CA GLY A 274 19.83 0.27 -20.47
C GLY A 274 21.03 0.04 -21.40
N TYR A 275 20.91 -0.98 -22.22
CA TYR A 275 21.84 -1.21 -23.35
C TYR A 275 21.05 -1.51 -24.60
N LYS A 276 21.35 -0.79 -25.67
CA LYS A 276 20.76 -1.02 -26.98
C LYS A 276 21.84 -0.97 -28.05
N ASN A 277 21.88 -1.99 -28.91
CA ASN A 277 22.84 -2.05 -29.99
C ASN A 277 22.24 -2.69 -31.25
N ASN A 278 22.64 -2.18 -32.39
CA ASN A 278 22.39 -2.80 -33.71
C ASN A 278 23.58 -3.70 -34.04
N ILE A 279 23.39 -5.02 -33.92
CA ILE A 279 24.43 -6.01 -34.21
C ILE A 279 24.72 -6.03 -35.73
N THR A 280 23.66 -5.91 -36.53
CA THR A 280 23.73 -5.76 -37.99
C THR A 280 22.63 -4.81 -38.46
N ASN A 281 22.59 -4.45 -39.73
CA ASN A 281 21.50 -3.65 -40.30
C ASN A 281 20.10 -4.26 -40.13
N ASN A 282 20.03 -5.57 -39.89
CA ASN A 282 18.78 -6.31 -39.77
C ASN A 282 18.55 -6.87 -38.36
N MET A 283 19.49 -6.71 -37.42
CA MET A 283 19.41 -7.30 -36.11
C MET A 283 19.77 -6.28 -35.03
N SER A 284 18.87 -6.08 -34.10
CA SER A 284 19.11 -5.26 -32.89
C SER A 284 18.80 -6.04 -31.62
N PHE A 285 19.45 -5.66 -30.56
CA PHE A 285 19.28 -6.19 -29.22
C PHE A 285 19.14 -5.06 -28.22
N SER A 286 18.27 -5.22 -27.25
CA SER A 286 18.12 -4.30 -26.13
C SER A 286 17.94 -5.05 -24.81
N ILE A 287 18.54 -4.50 -23.76
CA ILE A 287 18.32 -4.91 -22.38
C ILE A 287 18.10 -3.65 -21.54
N ASN A 288 17.03 -3.62 -20.76
CA ASN A 288 16.77 -2.56 -19.80
C ASN A 288 16.44 -3.22 -18.47
N GLY A 289 17.25 -2.93 -17.45
CA GLY A 289 17.08 -3.41 -16.09
C GLY A 289 16.80 -2.24 -15.16
N ASN A 290 15.94 -2.47 -14.18
CA ASN A 290 15.73 -1.55 -13.06
C ASN A 290 15.69 -2.31 -11.75
N ILE A 291 16.17 -1.66 -10.70
CA ILE A 291 16.06 -2.11 -9.31
C ILE A 291 15.78 -0.90 -8.43
N SER A 292 14.81 -1.05 -7.54
CA SER A 292 14.45 -0.06 -6.52
C SER A 292 14.49 -0.74 -5.17
N LYS A 293 15.15 -0.11 -4.19
CA LYS A 293 15.14 -0.53 -2.81
C LYS A 293 14.76 0.64 -1.92
N ALA A 294 13.68 0.46 -1.12
CA ALA A 294 13.21 1.44 -0.16
C ALA A 294 12.96 0.79 1.20
N GLU A 295 13.38 1.47 2.26
CA GLU A 295 13.18 1.06 3.64
C GLU A 295 12.52 2.20 4.41
N ASN A 296 11.45 1.89 5.12
CA ASN A 296 10.79 2.83 6.01
C ASN A 296 11.11 2.52 7.47
N LYS A 297 11.02 3.55 8.30
CA LYS A 297 11.24 3.46 9.74
C LYS A 297 10.31 4.40 10.47
N VAL A 298 9.62 3.90 11.47
CA VAL A 298 8.91 4.71 12.45
C VAL A 298 9.94 5.41 13.32
N VAL A 299 9.94 6.75 13.30
CA VAL A 299 10.85 7.59 14.07
C VAL A 299 10.25 7.96 15.40
N TYR A 300 8.94 8.28 15.40
CA TYR A 300 8.22 8.64 16.60
C TYR A 300 6.76 8.19 16.51
N LEU A 301 6.29 7.58 17.59
CA LEU A 301 4.89 7.35 17.94
C LEU A 301 4.69 7.67 19.43
N ASP A 302 3.46 8.04 19.82
CA ASP A 302 3.13 8.25 21.24
C ASP A 302 2.87 6.89 21.92
N GLU A 303 3.93 6.09 22.09
CA GLU A 303 3.85 4.77 22.70
C GLU A 303 3.84 4.87 24.25
N PRO A 304 3.02 4.06 24.96
CA PRO A 304 2.99 4.05 26.41
C PRO A 304 4.37 3.77 27.02
N ALA A 305 4.70 4.48 28.10
CA ALA A 305 5.98 4.27 28.80
C ALA A 305 6.14 2.84 29.37
N SER A 306 5.04 2.11 29.52
CA SER A 306 5.02 0.72 30.00
C SER A 306 5.31 -0.30 28.91
N ILE A 307 5.29 0.10 27.62
CA ILE A 307 5.54 -0.84 26.52
C ILE A 307 6.98 -1.32 26.55
N GLN A 308 7.16 -2.61 26.37
CA GLN A 308 8.49 -3.23 26.37
C GLN A 308 9.22 -2.95 25.04
N ASP A 309 10.55 -2.89 25.06
CA ASP A 309 11.36 -2.58 23.88
C ASP A 309 11.12 -3.55 22.71
N TYR A 310 10.82 -4.82 23.00
CA TYR A 310 10.51 -5.81 21.95
C TYR A 310 9.13 -5.63 21.31
N GLN A 311 8.25 -4.83 21.92
CA GLN A 311 6.90 -4.53 21.40
C GLN A 311 6.85 -3.20 20.62
N LYS A 312 7.81 -2.30 20.81
CA LYS A 312 7.80 -0.95 20.24
C LYS A 312 7.78 -0.93 18.71
N TYR A 313 7.03 0.02 18.18
CA TYR A 313 7.09 0.41 16.76
C TYR A 313 8.30 1.27 16.45
N GLU A 314 8.66 2.18 17.38
CA GLU A 314 9.79 3.07 17.17
C GLU A 314 11.05 2.29 16.81
N GLY A 315 11.72 2.75 15.78
CA GLY A 315 12.92 2.10 15.27
C GLY A 315 12.70 1.02 14.22
N ARG A 316 11.46 0.57 13.97
CA ARG A 316 11.10 -0.51 13.05
C ARG A 316 10.29 -0.03 11.85
N SER A 317 10.11 -0.92 10.86
CA SER A 317 9.22 -0.64 9.72
C SER A 317 7.77 -0.51 10.17
N ILE A 318 7.01 0.38 9.52
CA ILE A 318 5.57 0.55 9.78
C ILE A 318 4.78 -0.76 9.57
N ASP A 319 5.26 -1.62 8.67
CA ASP A 319 4.66 -2.92 8.35
C ASP A 319 5.42 -4.08 9.00
N SER A 320 6.14 -3.84 10.08
CA SER A 320 6.82 -4.88 10.85
C SER A 320 5.81 -5.86 11.44
N PHE A 321 6.11 -7.15 11.30
CA PHE A 321 5.24 -8.17 11.88
C PHE A 321 5.19 -8.03 13.41
N TYR A 322 3.96 -8.09 13.94
CA TYR A 322 3.70 -8.11 15.38
C TYR A 322 3.00 -9.41 15.77
N GLY A 323 3.66 -10.23 16.56
CA GLY A 323 3.15 -11.55 16.95
C GLY A 323 4.11 -12.29 17.85
N TYR A 324 3.84 -13.58 18.07
CA TYR A 324 4.70 -14.42 18.89
C TYR A 324 5.98 -14.80 18.16
N GLN A 325 7.10 -14.70 18.84
CA GLN A 325 8.36 -15.23 18.38
C GLN A 325 8.40 -16.74 18.61
N SER A 326 8.91 -17.50 17.64
CA SER A 326 9.04 -18.93 17.72
C SER A 326 10.50 -19.37 17.82
N ASN A 327 10.72 -20.46 18.54
CA ASN A 327 12.00 -21.16 18.63
C ASN A 327 11.86 -22.60 18.06
N GLY A 328 11.22 -22.73 16.89
CA GLY A 328 10.97 -23.99 16.22
C GLY A 328 9.77 -24.76 16.79
N LEU A 329 9.86 -26.08 16.78
CA LEU A 329 8.84 -26.98 17.32
C LEU A 329 9.35 -27.70 18.57
N TYR A 330 8.45 -28.04 19.47
CA TYR A 330 8.76 -28.97 20.55
C TYR A 330 9.01 -30.36 19.97
N ARG A 331 10.27 -30.81 19.99
CA ARG A 331 10.68 -32.12 19.46
C ARG A 331 10.67 -33.23 20.52
N THR A 332 10.84 -32.87 21.78
CA THR A 332 10.93 -33.76 22.92
C THR A 332 10.10 -33.28 24.11
N GLU A 333 9.65 -34.21 24.97
CA GLU A 333 9.00 -33.88 26.24
C GLU A 333 9.92 -33.11 27.19
N ALA A 334 11.22 -33.35 27.12
CA ALA A 334 12.19 -32.61 27.92
C ALA A 334 12.13 -31.10 27.66
N GLN A 335 12.01 -30.71 26.40
CA GLN A 335 11.87 -29.28 26.04
C GLN A 335 10.61 -28.62 26.63
N ILE A 336 9.49 -29.36 26.64
CA ILE A 336 8.22 -28.89 27.23
C ILE A 336 8.37 -28.77 28.74
N THR A 337 9.02 -29.73 29.38
CA THR A 337 9.26 -29.74 30.82
C THR A 337 10.24 -28.65 31.25
N ASP A 338 11.30 -28.44 30.44
CA ASP A 338 12.34 -27.43 30.71
C ASP A 338 11.79 -26.00 30.59
N ASP A 339 10.95 -25.72 29.58
CA ASP A 339 10.32 -24.41 29.42
C ASP A 339 9.26 -24.20 30.51
N GLY A 340 8.48 -25.23 30.84
CA GLY A 340 7.47 -25.19 31.91
C GLY A 340 6.35 -24.17 31.70
N TYR A 341 6.20 -23.64 30.46
CA TYR A 341 5.25 -22.57 30.17
C TYR A 341 3.80 -23.04 30.28
N MET A 342 2.97 -22.20 30.87
CA MET A 342 1.52 -22.35 30.87
C MET A 342 0.89 -21.33 29.94
N LEU A 343 -0.09 -21.76 29.16
CA LEU A 343 -0.93 -20.84 28.38
C LEU A 343 -2.00 -20.27 29.28
N THR A 344 -2.06 -18.95 29.43
CA THR A 344 -3.12 -18.28 30.17
C THR A 344 -4.31 -17.87 29.30
N GLU A 345 -5.46 -17.72 29.91
CA GLU A 345 -6.81 -17.76 29.32
C GLU A 345 -7.12 -16.79 28.18
N ASN A 346 -6.34 -15.80 27.85
CA ASN A 346 -6.80 -14.69 26.98
C ASN A 346 -5.97 -14.44 25.73
N VAL A 347 -5.26 -15.40 25.24
CA VAL A 347 -4.50 -15.21 24.02
C VAL A 347 -5.42 -15.30 22.81
N ALA A 348 -5.53 -14.22 22.05
CA ALA A 348 -6.36 -14.09 20.85
C ALA A 348 -7.89 -14.26 21.05
N GLY A 349 -8.43 -13.97 22.25
CA GLY A 349 -9.87 -13.99 22.49
C GLY A 349 -10.49 -15.39 22.63
N TYR A 350 -9.68 -16.43 22.72
CA TYR A 350 -10.15 -17.80 22.92
C TYR A 350 -9.93 -18.23 24.36
N LYS A 351 -11.02 -18.66 25.02
CA LYS A 351 -10.98 -19.27 26.34
C LYS A 351 -10.39 -20.65 26.22
N VAL A 352 -9.22 -20.84 26.82
CA VAL A 352 -8.60 -22.16 26.88
C VAL A 352 -9.32 -22.98 27.95
N VAL A 353 -9.92 -24.09 27.57
CA VAL A 353 -10.82 -24.86 28.44
C VAL A 353 -10.11 -26.02 29.14
N TRP A 354 -8.87 -26.37 28.79
CA TRP A 354 -8.21 -27.57 29.33
C TRP A 354 -6.70 -27.42 29.48
N ASP A 355 -6.13 -28.05 30.52
CA ASP A 355 -4.70 -28.16 30.89
C ASP A 355 -3.80 -28.90 29.88
N GLN A 356 -3.97 -28.70 28.59
CA GLN A 356 -3.15 -29.36 27.55
C GLN A 356 -2.60 -28.36 26.56
N TRP A 357 -1.34 -28.16 26.70
CA TRP A 357 -0.84 -26.94 26.28
C TRP A 357 0.14 -27.04 25.15
N PHE A 358 1.32 -27.44 25.41
CA PHE A 358 2.31 -27.74 24.41
C PHE A 358 2.50 -29.26 24.37
N ASN A 359 2.35 -29.81 23.19
CA ASN A 359 2.68 -31.20 22.90
C ASN A 359 3.92 -31.25 22.02
N GLN A 360 4.57 -32.39 21.94
CA GLN A 360 5.56 -32.64 20.90
C GLN A 360 4.92 -32.35 19.53
N GLY A 361 5.64 -31.61 18.69
CA GLY A 361 5.15 -31.15 17.40
C GLY A 361 4.39 -29.81 17.42
N SER A 362 4.05 -29.22 18.58
CA SER A 362 3.53 -27.85 18.61
C SER A 362 4.66 -26.80 18.49
N ILE A 363 4.29 -25.57 18.09
CA ILE A 363 5.24 -24.47 17.98
C ILE A 363 5.73 -24.08 19.37
N ARG A 364 7.03 -24.00 19.53
CA ARG A 364 7.71 -23.54 20.75
C ARG A 364 7.76 -22.01 20.71
N LEU A 365 6.91 -21.36 21.50
CA LEU A 365 6.86 -19.92 21.62
C LEU A 365 7.89 -19.43 22.65
N VAL A 366 8.32 -18.17 22.50
CA VAL A 366 9.28 -17.53 23.39
C VAL A 366 8.52 -16.71 24.43
N ASP A 367 8.82 -16.95 25.71
CA ASP A 367 8.42 -16.13 26.84
C ASP A 367 9.34 -14.88 26.86
N ASN A 368 8.83 -13.77 26.32
CA ASN A 368 9.61 -12.54 26.16
C ASN A 368 9.63 -11.68 27.43
N ASP A 369 8.64 -11.80 28.30
CA ASP A 369 8.56 -11.04 29.54
C ASP A 369 9.12 -11.81 30.75
N GLY A 370 9.41 -13.10 30.60
CA GLY A 370 9.96 -13.96 31.64
C GLY A 370 8.95 -14.33 32.74
N SER A 371 7.66 -14.25 32.45
CA SER A 371 6.59 -14.53 33.42
C SER A 371 6.37 -16.03 33.67
N GLY A 372 6.88 -16.89 32.82
CA GLY A 372 6.60 -18.33 32.81
C GLY A 372 5.25 -18.68 32.17
N ASN A 373 4.56 -17.70 31.58
CA ASN A 373 3.29 -17.90 30.89
C ASN A 373 3.37 -17.28 29.51
N ILE A 374 2.80 -17.93 28.51
CA ILE A 374 2.68 -17.34 27.16
C ILE A 374 1.34 -16.62 27.05
N ASN A 375 1.37 -15.32 26.82
CA ASN A 375 0.19 -14.47 26.74
C ASN A 375 0.40 -13.29 25.76
N GLY A 376 -0.49 -12.29 25.76
CA GLY A 376 -0.39 -11.11 24.88
C GLY A 376 0.86 -10.26 25.10
N ASP A 377 1.45 -10.30 26.29
CA ASP A 377 2.64 -9.53 26.64
C ASP A 377 3.91 -10.10 26.01
N ASP A 378 3.89 -11.38 25.59
CA ASP A 378 5.00 -12.03 24.88
C ASP A 378 5.06 -11.69 23.38
N ARG A 379 4.06 -11.00 22.86
CA ARG A 379 4.10 -10.58 21.46
C ARG A 379 5.21 -9.58 21.24
N SER A 380 5.96 -9.78 20.19
CA SER A 380 7.08 -8.93 19.81
C SER A 380 6.95 -8.40 18.38
N ARG A 381 7.56 -7.26 18.11
CA ARG A 381 7.76 -6.77 16.75
C ARG A 381 9.09 -7.27 16.22
N SER A 382 9.02 -7.93 15.10
CA SER A 382 10.22 -8.38 14.40
C SER A 382 10.70 -7.32 13.39
N ASP A 383 11.96 -7.44 12.93
CA ASP A 383 12.47 -6.63 11.82
C ASP A 383 11.97 -7.14 10.44
N LYS A 384 11.12 -8.17 10.43
CA LYS A 384 10.53 -8.73 9.21
C LYS A 384 9.38 -7.84 8.76
N SER A 385 9.53 -7.16 7.63
CA SER A 385 8.48 -6.33 7.02
C SER A 385 7.51 -7.21 6.23
N LEU A 386 6.21 -6.93 6.34
CA LEU A 386 5.19 -7.56 5.50
C LEU A 386 5.14 -6.96 4.08
N ILE A 387 5.84 -5.83 3.85
CA ILE A 387 5.96 -5.21 2.54
C ILE A 387 7.37 -5.47 2.00
N PRO A 388 7.51 -5.94 0.75
CA PRO A 388 8.81 -6.08 0.10
C PRO A 388 9.56 -4.75 0.03
N THR A 389 10.85 -4.77 0.33
CA THR A 389 11.71 -3.58 0.28
C THR A 389 12.40 -3.39 -1.06
N THR A 390 12.47 -4.43 -1.88
CA THR A 390 13.19 -4.43 -3.15
C THR A 390 12.29 -4.92 -4.28
N PHE A 391 12.26 -4.17 -5.38
CA PHE A 391 11.60 -4.54 -6.63
C PHE A 391 12.59 -4.44 -7.78
N TYR A 392 12.50 -5.37 -8.74
CA TYR A 392 13.36 -5.34 -9.91
C TYR A 392 12.66 -5.86 -11.15
N GLY A 393 13.12 -5.37 -12.31
CA GLY A 393 12.63 -5.78 -13.61
C GLY A 393 13.72 -5.78 -14.65
N ILE A 394 13.66 -6.72 -15.60
CA ILE A 394 14.55 -6.80 -16.75
C ILE A 394 13.70 -6.99 -18.00
N ASN A 395 13.77 -6.03 -18.91
CA ASN A 395 13.20 -6.12 -20.24
C ASN A 395 14.30 -6.53 -21.24
N LEU A 396 14.09 -7.61 -21.94
CA LEU A 396 14.94 -8.08 -23.04
C LEU A 396 14.18 -7.94 -24.35
N GLY A 397 14.85 -7.41 -25.37
CA GLY A 397 14.31 -7.28 -26.73
C GLY A 397 15.31 -7.71 -27.78
N ILE A 398 14.86 -8.49 -28.75
CA ILE A 398 15.63 -8.87 -29.94
C ILE A 398 14.75 -8.63 -31.14
N SER A 399 15.26 -7.88 -32.12
CA SER A 399 14.61 -7.71 -33.44
C SER A 399 15.50 -8.30 -34.52
N TYR A 400 14.90 -9.06 -35.38
CA TYR A 400 15.53 -9.57 -36.61
C TYR A 400 14.63 -9.34 -37.81
N LYS A 401 15.02 -8.41 -38.69
CA LYS A 401 14.17 -7.95 -39.80
C LYS A 401 12.80 -7.50 -39.29
N ASN A 402 11.75 -8.18 -39.72
CA ASN A 402 10.37 -7.88 -39.37
C ASN A 402 9.89 -8.56 -38.06
N LEU A 403 10.71 -9.42 -37.47
CA LEU A 403 10.37 -10.18 -36.28
C LEU A 403 10.96 -9.50 -35.02
N GLU A 404 10.14 -9.31 -33.98
CA GLU A 404 10.53 -8.74 -32.70
C GLU A 404 10.06 -9.66 -31.57
N LEU A 405 11.00 -10.08 -30.74
CA LEU A 405 10.75 -10.82 -29.51
C LEU A 405 11.09 -9.93 -28.31
N SER A 406 10.16 -9.82 -27.38
CA SER A 406 10.41 -9.12 -26.11
C SER A 406 9.91 -9.93 -24.93
N THR A 407 10.57 -9.78 -23.78
CA THR A 407 10.17 -10.41 -22.53
C THR A 407 10.46 -9.51 -21.34
N LEU A 408 9.57 -9.54 -20.35
CA LEU A 408 9.74 -8.92 -19.04
C LEU A 408 9.93 -10.02 -18.00
N ILE A 409 11.06 -9.97 -17.32
CA ILE A 409 11.33 -10.72 -16.09
C ILE A 409 11.21 -9.73 -14.94
N GLN A 410 10.41 -10.05 -13.94
CA GLN A 410 10.26 -9.21 -12.75
C GLN A 410 10.33 -10.02 -11.48
N GLY A 411 10.61 -9.34 -10.38
CA GLY A 411 10.63 -9.94 -9.07
C GLY A 411 10.61 -8.91 -7.94
N GLN A 412 10.51 -9.42 -6.74
CA GLN A 412 10.61 -8.66 -5.50
C GLN A 412 11.41 -9.45 -4.47
N ALA A 413 11.88 -8.75 -3.43
CA ALA A 413 12.60 -9.35 -2.32
C ALA A 413 12.50 -8.51 -1.03
N GLY A 414 12.80 -9.12 0.10
CA GLY A 414 12.89 -8.46 1.40
C GLY A 414 11.56 -8.27 2.11
N GLY A 415 10.49 -8.90 1.62
CA GLY A 415 9.19 -8.93 2.29
C GLY A 415 8.86 -10.31 2.84
N TYR A 416 7.83 -10.33 3.69
CA TYR A 416 7.27 -11.56 4.26
C TYR A 416 5.75 -11.54 4.13
N TYR A 417 5.14 -12.70 4.18
CA TYR A 417 3.69 -12.85 4.31
C TYR A 417 3.37 -13.98 5.27
N MET A 418 2.19 -13.91 5.90
CA MET A 418 1.68 -15.01 6.70
C MET A 418 1.18 -16.10 5.77
N ASP A 419 1.81 -17.24 5.81
CA ASP A 419 1.40 -18.39 5.00
C ASP A 419 0.17 -19.06 5.64
N SER A 420 -1.01 -18.80 5.07
CA SER A 420 -2.27 -19.42 5.51
C SER A 420 -2.58 -20.74 4.82
N SER A 421 -1.70 -21.24 3.95
CA SER A 421 -1.90 -22.49 3.21
C SER A 421 -1.86 -23.73 4.10
N TYR A 422 -1.40 -23.57 5.33
CA TYR A 422 -1.39 -24.63 6.36
C TYR A 422 -2.74 -25.32 6.57
N ALA A 423 -3.83 -24.61 6.39
CA ALA A 423 -5.16 -25.14 6.66
C ALA A 423 -5.70 -26.08 5.56
N VAL A 424 -5.08 -26.07 4.37
CA VAL A 424 -5.69 -26.70 3.17
C VAL A 424 -4.72 -27.48 2.28
N ASN A 425 -3.43 -27.57 2.63
CA ASN A 425 -2.44 -28.22 1.77
C ASN A 425 -2.07 -29.61 2.26
N THR A 426 -2.33 -30.65 1.45
CA THR A 426 -2.00 -32.04 1.76
C THR A 426 -0.50 -32.31 1.84
N GLU A 427 0.33 -31.57 1.10
CA GLU A 427 1.79 -31.72 1.16
C GLU A 427 2.37 -31.33 2.52
N ILE A 428 1.68 -30.44 3.25
CA ILE A 428 2.05 -30.07 4.62
C ILE A 428 1.85 -31.24 5.59
N PHE A 429 0.83 -32.07 5.37
CA PHE A 429 0.61 -33.24 6.19
C PHE A 429 1.74 -34.29 6.06
N ASP A 430 2.33 -34.42 4.88
CA ASP A 430 3.41 -35.39 4.62
C ASP A 430 4.71 -34.97 5.33
N ASP A 431 4.94 -33.67 5.53
CA ASP A 431 6.10 -33.12 6.24
C ASP A 431 5.74 -32.56 7.63
N ALA A 432 4.56 -32.86 8.13
CA ALA A 432 4.18 -32.48 9.49
C ALA A 432 4.87 -33.37 10.53
N TRP A 433 5.13 -32.76 11.69
CA TRP A 433 5.63 -33.53 12.82
C TRP A 433 4.64 -34.67 13.19
N SER A 434 5.16 -35.86 13.40
CA SER A 434 4.43 -37.01 13.91
C SER A 434 5.39 -37.94 14.69
N PRO A 435 4.91 -38.89 15.49
CA PRO A 435 5.77 -39.86 16.16
C PRO A 435 6.66 -40.69 15.21
N THR A 436 6.28 -40.76 13.93
CA THR A 436 7.03 -41.42 12.87
C THR A 436 7.83 -40.49 11.98
N ASN A 437 7.62 -39.18 12.11
CA ASN A 437 8.35 -38.10 11.41
C ASN A 437 8.70 -36.96 12.40
N THR A 438 9.62 -37.22 13.32
CA THR A 438 10.00 -36.29 14.38
C THR A 438 10.74 -35.08 13.88
N ASP A 439 11.30 -35.11 12.67
CA ASP A 439 12.03 -34.02 12.02
C ASP A 439 11.14 -33.18 11.08
N GLY A 440 9.85 -33.51 10.97
CA GLY A 440 8.89 -32.79 10.14
C GLY A 440 8.98 -31.26 10.31
N ALA A 441 8.91 -30.52 9.20
CA ALA A 441 9.06 -29.07 9.22
C ALA A 441 7.80 -28.34 9.69
N TYR A 442 6.66 -29.00 9.68
CA TYR A 442 5.39 -28.38 10.05
C TYR A 442 4.86 -28.90 11.39
N PRO A 443 4.08 -28.10 12.12
CA PRO A 443 3.50 -28.50 13.38
C PRO A 443 2.58 -29.72 13.22
N ILE A 444 2.37 -30.43 14.34
CA ILE A 444 1.42 -31.53 14.39
C ILE A 444 0.02 -31.07 13.93
N PRO A 445 -0.62 -31.75 12.97
CA PRO A 445 -1.97 -31.43 12.57
C PRO A 445 -2.95 -31.66 13.71
N THR A 446 -3.68 -30.65 14.13
CA THR A 446 -4.70 -30.79 15.17
C THR A 446 -6.10 -30.60 14.58
N PRO A 447 -7.08 -31.47 14.93
CA PRO A 447 -8.45 -31.33 14.45
C PRO A 447 -9.22 -30.17 15.09
N THR A 448 -8.67 -29.55 16.11
CA THR A 448 -9.29 -28.42 16.82
C THR A 448 -8.66 -27.10 16.41
N TYR A 449 -9.48 -26.22 15.88
CA TYR A 449 -9.17 -24.85 15.48
C TYR A 449 -8.48 -24.02 16.60
N ASN A 450 -8.59 -24.46 17.85
CA ASN A 450 -8.15 -23.71 19.02
C ASN A 450 -6.65 -23.73 19.29
N VAL A 451 -5.93 -24.74 18.83
CA VAL A 451 -4.45 -24.75 18.91
C VAL A 451 -3.87 -23.94 17.75
N GLY A 452 -4.65 -23.77 16.67
CA GLY A 452 -4.28 -22.96 15.50
C GLY A 452 -4.29 -21.46 15.74
N GLY A 453 -5.09 -20.92 16.66
CA GLY A 453 -5.19 -19.49 16.91
C GLY A 453 -3.86 -18.86 17.35
N PHE A 454 -3.08 -19.55 18.15
CA PHE A 454 -1.74 -19.13 18.57
C PHE A 454 -0.71 -19.26 17.45
N THR A 455 -0.82 -20.31 16.69
CA THR A 455 0.11 -20.61 15.61
C THR A 455 0.03 -19.58 14.50
N TYR A 456 -1.17 -19.08 14.15
CA TYR A 456 -1.35 -18.08 13.09
C TYR A 456 -0.78 -16.68 13.40
N GLN A 457 -0.47 -16.39 14.65
CA GLN A 457 0.15 -15.13 15.04
C GLN A 457 1.64 -15.26 15.36
N SER A 458 2.25 -16.40 15.02
CA SER A 458 3.67 -16.64 15.22
C SER A 458 4.48 -16.36 13.96
N ASP A 459 5.70 -15.88 14.16
CA ASP A 459 6.67 -15.69 13.08
C ASP A 459 7.14 -17.00 12.43
N TYR A 460 6.74 -18.17 12.99
CA TYR A 460 6.93 -19.49 12.39
C TYR A 460 6.30 -19.60 11.01
N TYR A 461 5.16 -18.97 10.82
CA TYR A 461 4.41 -18.95 9.56
C TYR A 461 4.79 -17.81 8.63
N LEU A 462 5.80 -17.00 8.99
CA LEU A 462 6.28 -15.96 8.11
C LEU A 462 7.17 -16.55 7.02
N THR A 463 6.64 -16.58 5.82
CA THR A 463 7.35 -17.01 4.62
C THR A 463 7.83 -15.77 3.85
N LYS A 464 9.03 -15.85 3.25
CA LYS A 464 9.53 -14.79 2.37
C LYS A 464 8.62 -14.62 1.17
N SER A 465 8.33 -13.36 0.80
CA SER A 465 7.58 -13.03 -0.42
C SER A 465 8.47 -12.84 -1.65
N ASP A 466 9.72 -13.28 -1.57
CA ASP A 466 10.70 -13.14 -2.65
C ASP A 466 10.28 -13.99 -3.85
N TYR A 467 10.29 -13.42 -5.04
CA TYR A 467 10.08 -14.20 -6.25
C TYR A 467 10.77 -13.58 -7.47
N THR A 468 10.93 -14.39 -8.48
CA THR A 468 11.31 -13.99 -9.84
C THR A 468 10.41 -14.72 -10.83
N ARG A 469 9.85 -13.99 -11.80
CA ARG A 469 8.98 -14.58 -12.81
C ARG A 469 9.18 -13.99 -14.19
N ILE A 470 8.88 -14.76 -15.22
CA ILE A 470 8.66 -14.27 -16.58
C ILE A 470 7.22 -13.72 -16.62
N LYS A 471 7.09 -12.40 -16.58
CA LYS A 471 5.78 -11.72 -16.52
C LYS A 471 5.09 -11.75 -17.85
N ASN A 472 5.82 -11.39 -18.90
CA ASN A 472 5.28 -11.49 -20.25
C ASN A 472 6.34 -11.89 -21.28
N VAL A 473 5.86 -12.46 -22.37
CA VAL A 473 6.63 -12.71 -23.60
C VAL A 473 5.77 -12.24 -24.77
N SER A 474 6.33 -11.46 -25.67
CA SER A 474 5.64 -10.96 -26.85
C SER A 474 6.45 -11.24 -28.11
N LEU A 475 5.86 -11.89 -29.05
CA LEU A 475 6.39 -12.07 -30.40
C LEU A 475 5.54 -11.25 -31.36
N ASN A 476 6.18 -10.34 -32.11
CA ASN A 476 5.54 -9.44 -33.03
C ASN A 476 6.17 -9.57 -34.42
N TYR A 477 5.37 -9.70 -35.46
CA TYR A 477 5.82 -9.77 -36.84
C TYR A 477 5.17 -8.65 -37.68
N LYS A 478 5.99 -7.75 -38.23
CA LYS A 478 5.57 -6.67 -39.13
C LYS A 478 5.41 -7.25 -40.54
N LEU A 479 4.25 -7.04 -41.13
CA LEU A 479 3.99 -7.53 -42.50
C LEU A 479 4.80 -6.75 -43.55
N ASP A 480 5.22 -7.46 -44.60
CA ASP A 480 6.00 -6.86 -45.68
C ASP A 480 5.19 -5.88 -46.54
N GLY A 481 5.86 -4.89 -47.11
CA GLY A 481 5.23 -3.86 -47.93
C GLY A 481 4.39 -4.37 -49.13
N ASN A 482 4.70 -5.55 -49.68
CA ASN A 482 3.87 -6.16 -50.72
C ASN A 482 2.50 -6.60 -50.18
N ILE A 483 2.48 -7.15 -48.96
CA ILE A 483 1.23 -7.55 -48.30
C ILE A 483 0.43 -6.31 -47.91
N LEU A 484 1.10 -5.25 -47.38
CA LEU A 484 0.46 -3.99 -47.03
C LEU A 484 -0.24 -3.35 -48.22
N LYS A 485 0.42 -3.30 -49.38
CA LYS A 485 -0.17 -2.80 -50.64
C LYS A 485 -1.39 -3.61 -51.07
N ALA A 486 -1.31 -4.94 -50.96
CA ALA A 486 -2.42 -5.82 -51.31
C ALA A 486 -3.64 -5.64 -50.40
N LEU A 487 -3.41 -5.29 -49.11
CA LEU A 487 -4.45 -5.03 -48.12
C LEU A 487 -4.91 -3.57 -48.10
N ASN A 488 -4.25 -2.67 -48.84
CA ASN A 488 -4.48 -1.22 -48.85
C ASN A 488 -4.42 -0.62 -47.44
N VAL A 489 -3.38 -0.99 -46.68
CA VAL A 489 -3.09 -0.49 -45.32
C VAL A 489 -1.66 0.06 -45.26
N ASP A 490 -1.44 1.09 -44.43
CA ASP A 490 -0.14 1.73 -44.29
C ASP A 490 0.83 0.87 -43.45
N ASN A 491 0.32 0.21 -42.42
CA ASN A 491 1.10 -0.66 -41.55
C ASN A 491 0.24 -1.78 -40.98
N ALA A 492 0.81 -2.97 -40.86
CA ALA A 492 0.15 -4.11 -40.23
C ALA A 492 1.16 -4.99 -39.48
N ASN A 493 0.77 -5.45 -38.34
CA ASN A 493 1.55 -6.41 -37.58
C ASN A 493 0.67 -7.48 -36.92
N VAL A 494 1.18 -8.70 -36.90
CA VAL A 494 0.59 -9.84 -36.17
C VAL A 494 1.38 -10.07 -34.90
N PHE A 495 0.70 -10.32 -33.80
CA PHE A 495 1.37 -10.56 -32.52
C PHE A 495 0.78 -11.74 -31.76
N VAL A 496 1.66 -12.35 -30.96
CA VAL A 496 1.31 -13.31 -29.89
C VAL A 496 1.90 -12.80 -28.60
N ARG A 497 1.08 -12.68 -27.56
CA ARG A 497 1.52 -12.26 -26.23
C ARG A 497 1.08 -13.28 -25.19
N GLY A 498 2.00 -13.65 -24.33
CA GLY A 498 1.71 -14.45 -23.16
C GLY A 498 1.95 -13.66 -21.90
N ASN A 499 1.06 -13.76 -20.91
CA ASN A 499 1.20 -13.12 -19.60
C ASN A 499 1.27 -14.18 -18.50
N ASN A 500 2.00 -13.87 -17.43
CA ASN A 500 2.23 -14.75 -16.27
C ASN A 500 2.79 -16.12 -16.66
N ILE A 501 3.84 -16.13 -17.52
CA ILE A 501 4.31 -17.32 -18.23
C ILE A 501 4.89 -18.38 -17.31
N ALA A 502 5.81 -17.97 -16.42
CA ALA A 502 6.48 -18.90 -15.52
C ALA A 502 7.00 -18.19 -14.27
N ILE A 503 6.90 -18.85 -13.13
CA ILE A 503 7.64 -18.51 -11.93
C ILE A 503 9.00 -19.18 -12.04
N LEU A 504 10.10 -18.40 -11.98
CA LEU A 504 11.46 -18.91 -12.05
C LEU A 504 12.00 -19.26 -10.66
N LYS A 505 11.57 -18.50 -9.66
CA LYS A 505 11.93 -18.70 -8.26
C LYS A 505 10.80 -18.21 -7.35
N SER A 506 10.44 -19.02 -6.36
CA SER A 506 9.54 -18.69 -5.26
C SER A 506 9.89 -19.56 -4.05
N PRO A 507 9.77 -19.07 -2.81
CA PRO A 507 9.94 -19.89 -1.61
C PRO A 507 8.86 -20.97 -1.47
N ASN A 508 7.65 -20.67 -1.94
CA ASN A 508 6.52 -21.60 -1.92
C ASN A 508 6.06 -21.86 -3.36
N SER A 509 6.07 -23.13 -3.79
CA SER A 509 5.66 -23.55 -5.12
C SER A 509 4.14 -23.67 -5.28
N ASN A 510 3.40 -23.70 -4.18
CA ASN A 510 1.97 -24.00 -4.17
C ASN A 510 1.10 -22.76 -4.16
N ILE A 511 1.70 -21.56 -4.03
CA ILE A 511 1.01 -20.27 -4.02
C ILE A 511 1.64 -19.37 -5.06
N ASP A 512 0.82 -18.64 -5.82
CA ASP A 512 1.36 -17.58 -6.68
C ASP A 512 1.87 -16.43 -5.80
N PRO A 513 3.16 -16.09 -5.86
CA PRO A 513 3.76 -15.09 -4.98
C PRO A 513 3.25 -13.65 -5.18
N GLU A 514 2.56 -13.35 -6.29
CA GLU A 514 1.87 -12.08 -6.52
C GLU A 514 0.40 -12.14 -6.09
N GLY A 515 -0.15 -13.33 -5.85
CA GLY A 515 -1.52 -13.53 -5.39
C GLY A 515 -1.59 -13.52 -3.87
N ASN A 516 -1.99 -12.41 -3.26
CA ASN A 516 -2.34 -12.41 -1.84
C ASN A 516 -3.59 -13.28 -1.64
N SER A 517 -3.55 -14.21 -0.69
CA SER A 517 -4.70 -15.04 -0.27
C SER A 517 -5.15 -16.17 -1.22
N GLY A 518 -4.22 -16.87 -1.88
CA GLY A 518 -4.55 -18.12 -2.58
C GLY A 518 -5.18 -17.97 -3.97
N ALA A 519 -5.25 -16.77 -4.50
CA ALA A 519 -5.67 -16.55 -5.88
C ALA A 519 -4.48 -16.79 -6.83
N PHE A 520 -4.61 -17.77 -7.72
CA PHE A 520 -3.63 -18.00 -8.77
C PHE A 520 -3.77 -16.97 -9.89
N LEU A 521 -2.68 -16.34 -10.29
CA LEU A 521 -2.67 -15.51 -11.49
C LEU A 521 -2.79 -16.39 -12.74
N ILE A 522 -3.78 -16.07 -13.54
CA ILE A 522 -4.09 -16.84 -14.76
C ILE A 522 -2.99 -16.59 -15.79
N LYS A 523 -2.43 -17.67 -16.36
CA LYS A 523 -1.67 -17.59 -17.60
C LYS A 523 -2.61 -17.27 -18.76
N SER A 524 -2.33 -16.24 -19.50
CA SER A 524 -3.15 -15.86 -20.66
C SER A 524 -2.31 -15.72 -21.91
N TRP A 525 -2.90 -16.09 -23.04
CA TRP A 525 -2.33 -15.89 -24.37
C TRP A 525 -3.27 -15.02 -25.19
N GLN A 526 -2.71 -14.04 -25.85
CA GLN A 526 -3.42 -13.11 -26.73
C GLN A 526 -2.84 -13.21 -28.12
N PHE A 527 -3.69 -13.32 -29.10
CA PHE A 527 -3.35 -13.30 -30.52
C PHE A 527 -4.07 -12.13 -31.16
N GLY A 528 -3.39 -11.37 -31.98
CA GLY A 528 -4.02 -10.22 -32.60
C GLY A 528 -3.30 -9.71 -33.84
N ILE A 529 -4.01 -8.85 -34.56
CA ILE A 529 -3.52 -8.12 -35.71
C ILE A 529 -3.81 -6.64 -35.44
N ASN A 530 -2.80 -5.79 -35.61
CA ASN A 530 -2.98 -4.33 -35.65
C ASN A 530 -2.89 -3.89 -37.11
N LEU A 531 -3.84 -3.09 -37.55
CA LEU A 531 -3.90 -2.51 -38.90
C LEU A 531 -4.01 -0.98 -38.76
N ASN A 532 -3.15 -0.26 -39.48
CA ASN A 532 -3.22 1.20 -39.62
C ASN A 532 -3.51 1.51 -41.10
N PHE A 533 -4.55 2.32 -41.33
CA PHE A 533 -5.04 2.72 -42.64
C PHE A 533 -4.62 4.15 -42.94
#